data_b16a677b7121ba8a654b92e0253df400
#
_entry.id   b16a677b7121ba8a654b92e0253df400
#
_cell.length_a   1.000
_cell.length_b   1.000
_cell.length_c   1.000
_cell.angle_alpha   90.00
_cell.angle_beta   90.00
_cell.angle_gamma   90.00
#
_symmetry.space_group_name_H-M   'P 1'
#
loop_
_entity.id
_entity.type
_entity.pdbx_description
1 polymer ?
#
loop_
_entity_poly.entity_id
_entity_poly.type
_entity_poly.pdbx_seq_one_letter_code
_entity_poly.pdbx_strand_id
1 'polypeptide(L)'
;MKKPLILMVGVASLLLAGMANSQSGADLAKAKNCMGCHDVEKKKVGPSFKDIAAKKPDEAKVIAALKEGKGHPVKVAATDAELKTLVQYVLSTK
;
A
#
# COMPACT_ATOMS: atom_id res chain seq x y z
N MET A 1 19.96 -11.40 46.86
CA MET A 1 19.62 -11.43 46.42
C MET A 1 18.99 -10.98 45.57
N LYS A 2 18.81 -10.76 45.05
CA LYS A 2 18.48 -10.52 44.41
C LYS A 2 18.22 -10.29 43.38
N LYS A 3 17.93 -9.92 42.61
CA LYS A 3 17.73 -9.65 41.87
C LYS A 3 17.44 -9.55 40.72
N PRO A 4 17.28 -9.56 40.08
CA PRO A 4 17.31 -9.71 38.99
C PRO A 4 16.31 -9.45 38.14
N LEU A 5 15.98 -9.25 37.57
CA LEU A 5 15.06 -9.03 36.92
C LEU A 5 15.06 -8.23 35.95
N ILE A 6 14.89 -7.95 35.49
CA ILE A 6 14.96 -7.04 34.74
C ILE A 6 15.11 -7.29 33.42
N LEU A 7 15.21 -7.12 32.80
CA LEU A 7 15.47 -7.41 31.63
C LEU A 7 14.47 -7.54 30.74
N MET A 8 13.78 -7.75 30.43
CA MET A 8 12.79 -7.95 29.62
C MET A 8 12.39 -6.79 28.90
N VAL A 9 12.61 -5.70 29.08
CA VAL A 9 12.14 -4.52 28.43
C VAL A 9 12.54 -4.31 26.98
N GLY A 10 13.67 -4.74 26.59
CA GLY A 10 14.14 -4.46 25.25
C GLY A 10 13.34 -5.05 24.11
N VAL A 11 12.63 -6.11 24.39
CA VAL A 11 11.92 -6.80 23.33
C VAL A 11 10.76 -6.00 22.76
N ALA A 12 10.05 -5.30 23.59
CA ALA A 12 8.91 -4.51 23.13
C ALA A 12 9.30 -3.43 22.14
N SER A 13 10.47 -2.87 22.29
CA SER A 13 10.92 -1.81 21.41
C SER A 13 11.08 -2.26 19.97
N LEU A 14 11.54 -3.49 19.79
CA LEU A 14 11.74 -4.00 18.44
C LEU A 14 10.44 -4.18 17.70
N LEU A 15 9.39 -4.57 18.37
CA LEU A 15 8.10 -4.75 17.74
C LEU A 15 7.53 -3.43 17.28
N LEU A 16 7.67 -2.39 18.07
CA LEU A 16 7.18 -1.08 17.71
C LEU A 16 7.92 -0.52 16.49
N ALA A 17 9.21 -0.73 16.42
CA ALA A 17 9.98 -0.25 15.30
C ALA A 17 9.53 -0.91 13.99
N GLY A 18 9.25 -2.22 14.03
CA GLY A 18 8.78 -2.94 12.85
C GLY A 18 7.43 -2.44 12.37
N MET A 19 6.53 -2.14 13.30
CA MET A 19 5.20 -1.66 12.95
C MET A 19 5.22 -0.23 12.42
N ALA A 20 6.14 0.58 12.91
CA ALA A 20 6.21 1.98 12.51
C ALA A 20 6.58 2.15 11.03
N ASN A 21 7.22 1.14 10.44
CA ASN A 21 7.66 1.22 9.05
C ASN A 21 6.68 0.59 8.07
N SER A 22 5.56 0.10 8.56
CA SER A 22 4.58 -0.56 7.70
C SER A 22 3.37 0.33 7.49
N GLN A 23 3.05 0.58 6.24
CA GLN A 23 1.80 1.24 5.90
C GLN A 23 0.91 0.24 5.18
N SER A 24 -0.38 0.25 5.47
CA SER A 24 -1.33 -0.60 4.76
C SER A 24 -1.54 -0.06 3.35
N GLY A 25 -2.04 -0.91 2.47
CA GLY A 25 -2.40 -0.47 1.12
C GLY A 25 -3.45 0.63 1.13
N ALA A 26 -4.42 0.55 2.04
CA ALA A 26 -5.44 1.57 2.15
C ALA A 26 -4.83 2.93 2.56
N ASP A 27 -3.89 2.91 3.50
CA ASP A 27 -3.21 4.14 3.91
C ASP A 27 -2.38 4.72 2.78
N LEU A 28 -1.69 3.86 2.04
CA LEU A 28 -0.91 4.30 0.89
C LEU A 28 -1.79 4.90 -0.20
N ALA A 29 -2.97 4.34 -0.43
CA ALA A 29 -3.89 4.88 -1.42
C ALA A 29 -4.29 6.30 -1.06
N LYS A 30 -4.48 6.58 0.22
CA LYS A 30 -4.78 7.94 0.67
C LYS A 30 -3.56 8.85 0.57
N ALA A 31 -2.41 8.37 1.04
CA ALA A 31 -1.19 9.17 1.06
C ALA A 31 -0.70 9.54 -0.34
N LYS A 32 -0.90 8.64 -1.30
CA LYS A 32 -0.47 8.88 -2.67
C LYS A 32 -1.57 9.47 -3.55
N ASN A 33 -2.64 9.93 -2.92
CA ASN A 33 -3.73 10.63 -3.58
C ASN A 33 -4.47 9.82 -4.65
N CYS A 34 -4.48 8.51 -4.51
CA CYS A 34 -5.23 7.65 -5.44
C CYS A 34 -6.72 7.96 -5.39
N MET A 35 -7.21 8.28 -4.20
CA MET A 35 -8.64 8.54 -3.99
C MET A 35 -9.14 9.83 -4.63
N GLY A 36 -8.24 10.64 -5.17
CA GLY A 36 -8.64 11.81 -5.93
C GLY A 36 -9.31 11.46 -7.26
N CYS A 37 -8.91 10.31 -7.84
CA CYS A 37 -9.45 9.87 -9.12
C CYS A 37 -10.12 8.50 -9.05
N HIS A 38 -9.88 7.76 -7.99
CA HIS A 38 -10.45 6.42 -7.80
C HIS A 38 -11.25 6.33 -6.53
N ASP A 39 -12.18 5.39 -6.50
CA ASP A 39 -12.90 5.03 -5.31
C ASP A 39 -12.86 3.50 -5.23
N VAL A 40 -13.14 2.95 -4.06
CA VAL A 40 -13.12 1.50 -3.91
C VAL A 40 -14.23 0.84 -4.73
N GLU A 41 -15.43 1.42 -4.68
CA GLU A 41 -16.59 0.81 -5.32
C GLU A 41 -17.15 1.59 -6.50
N LYS A 42 -16.92 2.89 -6.57
CA LYS A 42 -17.54 3.73 -7.58
C LYS A 42 -16.54 4.25 -8.59
N LYS A 43 -16.98 4.36 -9.82
CA LYS A 43 -16.18 5.00 -10.85
C LYS A 43 -16.16 6.50 -10.59
N LYS A 44 -14.99 7.10 -10.74
CA LYS A 44 -14.80 8.54 -10.68
C LYS A 44 -14.10 8.96 -11.96
N VAL A 45 -13.01 9.69 -11.86
CA VAL A 45 -12.17 10.00 -13.02
C VAL A 45 -11.56 8.71 -13.56
N GLY A 46 -11.06 7.87 -12.66
CA GLY A 46 -10.56 6.55 -13.02
C GLY A 46 -11.55 5.45 -12.63
N PRO A 47 -11.29 4.21 -13.03
CA PRO A 47 -12.15 3.10 -12.65
C PRO A 47 -12.08 2.83 -11.15
N SER A 48 -13.09 2.16 -10.62
CA SER A 48 -13.06 1.77 -9.21
C SER A 48 -12.01 0.71 -8.98
N PHE A 49 -11.51 0.61 -7.76
CA PHE A 49 -10.56 -0.46 -7.41
C PHE A 49 -11.20 -1.82 -7.61
N LYS A 50 -12.48 -1.94 -7.32
CA LYS A 50 -13.22 -3.17 -7.51
C LYS A 50 -13.22 -3.61 -8.98
N ASP A 51 -13.43 -2.68 -9.89
CA ASP A 51 -13.39 -2.98 -11.32
C ASP A 51 -11.99 -3.35 -11.79
N ILE A 52 -10.98 -2.65 -11.29
CA ILE A 52 -9.60 -2.98 -11.63
C ILE A 52 -9.27 -4.40 -11.19
N ALA A 53 -9.64 -4.75 -9.96
CA ALA A 53 -9.39 -6.08 -9.42
C ALA A 53 -10.13 -7.16 -10.22
N ALA A 54 -11.33 -6.86 -10.67
CA ALA A 54 -12.15 -7.81 -11.43
C ALA A 54 -11.50 -8.17 -12.77
N LYS A 55 -10.73 -7.28 -13.34
CA LYS A 55 -10.05 -7.54 -14.62
C LYS A 55 -8.79 -8.38 -14.45
N LYS A 56 -8.36 -8.61 -13.22
CA LYS A 56 -7.19 -9.42 -12.89
C LYS A 56 -5.95 -9.06 -13.71
N PRO A 57 -5.53 -7.80 -13.70
CA PRO A 57 -4.36 -7.39 -14.47
C PRO A 57 -3.08 -7.96 -13.86
N ASP A 58 -2.02 -7.98 -14.66
CA ASP A 58 -0.72 -8.44 -14.20
C ASP A 58 -0.17 -7.40 -13.21
N GLU A 59 0.16 -7.83 -12.00
CA GLU A 59 0.66 -6.94 -10.94
C GLU A 59 1.88 -6.14 -11.39
N ALA A 60 2.84 -6.81 -12.03
CA ALA A 60 4.06 -6.13 -12.46
C ALA A 60 3.78 -5.04 -13.49
N LYS A 61 2.83 -5.28 -14.37
CA LYS A 61 2.45 -4.28 -15.37
C LYS A 61 1.75 -3.10 -14.74
N VAL A 62 0.92 -3.34 -13.73
CA VAL A 62 0.24 -2.26 -13.02
C VAL A 62 1.26 -1.40 -12.28
N ILE A 63 2.22 -2.03 -11.61
CA ILE A 63 3.27 -1.31 -10.91
C ILE A 63 4.05 -0.45 -11.90
N ALA A 64 4.43 -0.99 -13.04
CA ALA A 64 5.17 -0.25 -14.05
C ALA A 64 4.36 0.94 -14.58
N ALA A 65 3.06 0.76 -14.79
CA ALA A 65 2.20 1.83 -15.26
C ALA A 65 2.15 2.99 -14.26
N LEU A 66 2.05 2.69 -12.99
CA LEU A 66 2.03 3.71 -11.95
C LEU A 66 3.39 4.40 -11.80
N LYS A 67 4.46 3.62 -11.90
CA LYS A 67 5.80 4.15 -11.71
C LYS A 67 6.22 5.05 -12.87
N GLU A 68 5.89 4.65 -14.08
CA GLU A 68 6.33 5.33 -15.29
C GLU A 68 5.28 6.26 -15.89
N GLY A 69 4.04 6.13 -15.49
CA GLY A 69 2.97 6.92 -16.07
C GLY A 69 2.51 6.44 -17.43
N LYS A 70 2.84 5.20 -17.80
CA LYS A 70 2.42 4.63 -19.08
C LYS A 70 1.06 3.98 -18.93
N GLY A 71 0.09 4.46 -19.67
CA GLY A 71 -1.27 3.96 -19.56
C GLY A 71 -1.97 4.42 -18.29
N HIS A 72 -1.34 5.31 -17.56
CA HIS A 72 -1.90 5.92 -16.36
C HIS A 72 -1.55 7.40 -16.42
N PRO A 73 -2.53 8.30 -16.25
CA PRO A 73 -2.30 9.74 -16.48
C PRO A 73 -1.24 10.38 -15.61
N VAL A 74 -0.99 9.85 -14.44
CA VAL A 74 -0.01 10.43 -13.52
C VAL A 74 0.97 9.38 -13.06
N LYS A 75 2.17 9.83 -12.74
CA LYS A 75 3.17 8.98 -12.10
C LYS A 75 2.91 9.01 -10.61
N VAL A 76 3.03 7.87 -9.96
CA VAL A 76 2.87 7.80 -8.52
C VAL A 76 4.25 7.84 -7.88
N ALA A 77 4.49 8.85 -7.06
CA ALA A 77 5.77 8.99 -6.36
C ALA A 77 5.79 8.07 -5.14
N ALA A 78 6.32 6.88 -5.32
CA ALA A 78 6.36 5.87 -4.27
C ALA A 78 7.54 4.94 -4.51
N THR A 79 8.01 4.30 -3.45
CA THR A 79 9.06 3.30 -3.57
C THR A 79 8.49 2.04 -4.21
N ASP A 80 9.36 1.17 -4.71
CA ASP A 80 8.91 -0.09 -5.29
C ASP A 80 8.15 -0.94 -4.27
N ALA A 81 8.58 -0.94 -3.01
CA ALA A 81 7.90 -1.68 -1.96
C ALA A 81 6.50 -1.09 -1.68
N GLU A 82 6.39 0.22 -1.68
CA GLU A 82 5.10 0.88 -1.50
C GLU A 82 4.17 0.58 -2.66
N LEU A 83 4.68 0.62 -3.88
CA LEU A 83 3.88 0.32 -5.06
C LEU A 83 3.36 -1.11 -5.02
N LYS A 84 4.20 -2.04 -4.60
CA LYS A 84 3.79 -3.43 -4.49
C LYS A 84 2.65 -3.59 -3.48
N THR A 85 2.80 -2.99 -2.30
CA THR A 85 1.77 -3.03 -1.27
C THR A 85 0.47 -2.39 -1.76
N LEU A 86 0.58 -1.24 -2.40
CA LEU A 86 -0.55 -0.52 -2.93
C LEU A 86 -1.30 -1.32 -3.99
N VAL A 87 -0.57 -1.86 -4.96
CA VAL A 87 -1.18 -2.63 -6.04
C VAL A 87 -1.82 -3.91 -5.51
N GLN A 88 -1.18 -4.59 -4.57
CA GLN A 88 -1.77 -5.77 -3.96
C GLN A 88 -3.08 -5.43 -3.25
N TYR A 89 -3.13 -4.29 -2.60
CA TYR A 89 -4.37 -3.84 -1.98
C TYR A 89 -5.47 -3.62 -3.03
N VAL A 90 -5.15 -2.92 -4.11
CA VAL A 90 -6.12 -2.65 -5.17
C VAL A 90 -6.62 -3.95 -5.78
N LEU A 91 -5.71 -4.85 -6.11
CA LEU A 91 -6.07 -6.10 -6.78
C LEU A 91 -6.79 -7.09 -5.86
N SER A 92 -6.73 -6.89 -4.56
CA SER A 92 -7.45 -7.74 -3.61
C SER A 92 -8.85 -7.21 -3.28
N THR A 93 -9.23 -6.09 -3.84
CA THR A 93 -10.55 -5.49 -3.60
C THR A 93 -11.65 -6.35 -4.23
N LYS A 94 -12.71 -6.60 -3.49
CA LYS A 94 -13.84 -7.43 -3.97
C LYS A 94 -15.14 -6.68 -3.96
#